data_26d3fbe445b49b7f9c985f9dcb48a366
#
_entry.id   26d3fbe445b49b7f9c985f9dcb48a366
#
_cell.length_a   1.000
_cell.length_b   1.000
_cell.length_c   1.000
_cell.angle_alpha   90.00
_cell.angle_beta   90.00
_cell.angle_gamma   90.00
#
_symmetry.space_group_name_H-M   'P 1'
#
loop_
_entity.id
_entity.type
_entity.pdbx_description
1 polymer ?
#
loop_
_entity_poly.entity_id
_entity_poly.type
_entity_poly.pdbx_seq_one_letter_code
_entity_poly.pdbx_strand_id
1 'polypeptide(L)'
;MGSEMCIRDRYKIFTTEFDEVAKAESLDTAEEIQKLRKNLDQQLTSFQDLITKLANKLQRQLMAKQNRSWEFDLEEGLLDSSKLPRIIIDPYNSLSFKKEKDLDFKDTIVTLLIDNSGSMRGRPITIAAICADILSRTLERCSVKVEILGFTTKNWKGGKSRQEWNRLGKTKNPGRLNDLRHIIYKGADSHWRQSKKNLGLMLKEGLLKENIDGEAITWAFNRLKKRKEERKILMVISDGAPVDDSTLSVNSGDFLEKNLKKIVKFIENKSEVEILAIGIGHDVSRYYKKAIKISDVQELGDVMIDQLSGLFENKKLH
;
A
#
# COMPACT_ATOMS: atom_id res chain seq x y z
N MET A 1 0.63 5.77 30.20
CA MET A 1 -0.33 6.88 30.32
C MET A 1 -0.30 7.65 29.01
N GLY A 2 -1.31 7.44 28.18
CA GLY A 2 -1.40 8.06 26.86
C GLY A 2 -1.80 9.51 26.99
N SER A 3 -1.01 10.39 26.39
CA SER A 3 -1.34 11.81 26.23
C SER A 3 -2.64 11.95 25.45
N GLU A 4 -3.71 12.35 26.12
CA GLU A 4 -4.96 12.77 25.51
C GLU A 4 -4.71 14.05 24.70
N MET A 5 -4.71 13.89 23.40
CA MET A 5 -4.55 15.00 22.45
C MET A 5 -5.80 15.87 22.47
N CYS A 6 -5.63 17.15 22.77
CA CYS A 6 -6.67 18.18 22.92
C CYS A 6 -7.81 18.13 21.89
N ILE A 7 -9.04 18.23 22.42
CA ILE A 7 -10.31 17.77 21.85
C ILE A 7 -11.02 18.77 20.93
N ARG A 8 -10.44 19.90 20.52
CA ARG A 8 -11.22 20.97 19.85
C ARG A 8 -11.24 20.96 18.33
N ASP A 9 -10.40 20.15 17.65
CA ASP A 9 -10.41 20.01 16.17
C ASP A 9 -10.41 18.51 15.77
N ARG A 10 -11.27 17.70 16.37
CA ARG A 10 -11.32 16.26 16.06
C ARG A 10 -12.19 16.00 14.86
N TYR A 11 -11.65 15.26 13.91
CA TYR A 11 -12.44 14.56 12.92
C TYR A 11 -13.52 13.74 13.63
N LYS A 12 -14.78 13.92 13.22
CA LYS A 12 -15.92 13.23 13.81
C LYS A 12 -16.48 12.22 12.82
N ILE A 13 -16.96 11.11 13.34
CA ILE A 13 -17.69 10.09 12.60
C ILE A 13 -19.07 10.03 13.23
N PHE A 14 -20.13 10.14 12.43
CA PHE A 14 -21.49 10.07 12.92
C PHE A 14 -21.82 8.67 13.44
N THR A 15 -21.56 7.65 12.59
CA THR A 15 -21.70 6.22 12.96
C THR A 15 -20.79 5.36 12.10
N THR A 16 -20.34 4.23 12.65
CA THR A 16 -19.57 3.19 11.95
C THR A 16 -20.38 1.90 11.75
N GLU A 17 -21.66 1.89 12.19
CA GLU A 17 -22.51 0.70 12.17
C GLU A 17 -22.73 0.12 10.78
N PHE A 18 -22.75 0.98 9.76
CA PHE A 18 -23.02 0.60 8.38
C PHE A 18 -21.76 0.44 7.53
N ASP A 19 -20.59 0.63 8.13
CA ASP A 19 -19.30 0.43 7.46
C ASP A 19 -19.06 -1.06 7.20
N GLU A 20 -18.34 -1.35 6.12
CA GLU A 20 -18.14 -2.71 5.65
C GLU A 20 -16.67 -2.94 5.27
N VAL A 21 -16.14 -4.08 5.69
CA VAL A 21 -14.88 -4.61 5.18
C VAL A 21 -15.19 -5.90 4.44
N ALA A 22 -15.10 -5.88 3.12
CA ALA A 22 -15.46 -7.00 2.25
C ALA A 22 -14.22 -7.61 1.59
N LYS A 23 -14.22 -8.92 1.39
CA LYS A 23 -13.28 -9.56 0.48
C LYS A 23 -13.77 -9.38 -0.95
N ALA A 24 -12.86 -9.13 -1.89
CA ALA A 24 -13.22 -8.96 -3.30
C ALA A 24 -14.07 -10.13 -3.85
N GLU A 25 -13.78 -11.35 -3.40
CA GLU A 25 -14.48 -12.57 -3.82
C GLU A 25 -15.97 -12.59 -3.43
N SER A 26 -16.37 -11.85 -2.41
CA SER A 26 -17.77 -11.78 -1.94
C SER A 26 -18.58 -10.66 -2.60
N LEU A 27 -17.96 -9.80 -3.41
CA LEU A 27 -18.62 -8.63 -4.00
C LEU A 27 -19.26 -8.92 -5.36
N ASP A 28 -18.93 -10.06 -5.97
CA ASP A 28 -19.46 -10.44 -7.27
C ASP A 28 -19.41 -11.96 -7.49
N THR A 29 -20.07 -12.42 -8.58
CA THR A 29 -20.02 -13.82 -8.98
C THR A 29 -18.62 -14.18 -9.52
N ALA A 30 -18.23 -15.43 -9.36
CA ALA A 30 -16.91 -15.91 -9.82
C ALA A 30 -16.75 -15.74 -11.36
N GLU A 31 -17.84 -15.88 -12.11
CA GLU A 31 -17.86 -15.72 -13.56
C GLU A 31 -17.57 -14.28 -13.98
N GLU A 32 -18.23 -13.31 -13.34
CA GLU A 32 -18.04 -11.89 -13.64
C GLU A 32 -16.63 -11.42 -13.25
N ILE A 33 -16.12 -11.85 -12.08
CA ILE A 33 -14.74 -11.59 -11.65
C ILE A 33 -13.74 -12.14 -12.68
N GLN A 34 -13.99 -13.34 -13.23
CA GLN A 34 -13.12 -13.95 -14.23
C GLN A 34 -13.18 -13.20 -15.57
N LYS A 35 -14.34 -12.72 -15.97
CA LYS A 35 -14.53 -11.89 -17.17
C LYS A 35 -13.78 -10.56 -17.06
N LEU A 36 -13.93 -9.87 -15.93
CA LEU A 36 -13.20 -8.63 -15.65
C LEU A 36 -11.68 -8.87 -15.61
N ARG A 37 -11.23 -9.99 -15.05
CA ARG A 37 -9.82 -10.36 -15.08
C ARG A 37 -9.31 -10.59 -16.51
N LYS A 38 -10.06 -11.23 -17.38
CA LYS A 38 -9.68 -11.39 -18.79
C LYS A 38 -9.53 -10.04 -19.49
N ASN A 39 -10.41 -9.07 -19.21
CA ASN A 39 -10.28 -7.72 -19.74
C ASN A 39 -8.99 -7.05 -19.27
N LEU A 40 -8.65 -7.19 -17.99
CA LEU A 40 -7.39 -6.68 -17.45
C LEU A 40 -6.18 -7.38 -18.09
N ASP A 41 -6.22 -8.69 -18.27
CA ASP A 41 -5.15 -9.47 -18.90
C ASP A 41 -4.93 -9.05 -20.37
N GLN A 42 -5.99 -8.73 -21.12
CA GLN A 42 -5.86 -8.20 -22.48
C GLN A 42 -5.14 -6.86 -22.51
N GLN A 43 -5.44 -5.98 -21.55
CA GLN A 43 -4.73 -4.69 -21.43
C GLN A 43 -3.28 -4.88 -20.99
N LEU A 44 -3.01 -5.81 -20.08
CA LEU A 44 -1.67 -6.18 -19.65
C LEU A 44 -0.81 -6.77 -20.76
N THR A 45 -1.41 -7.39 -21.77
CA THR A 45 -0.68 -8.00 -22.89
C THR A 45 0.14 -6.96 -23.67
N SER A 46 -0.38 -5.76 -23.85
CA SER A 46 0.33 -4.67 -24.53
C SER A 46 1.55 -4.14 -23.72
N PHE A 47 1.65 -4.46 -22.43
CA PHE A 47 2.71 -4.01 -21.53
C PHE A 47 3.65 -5.12 -21.05
N GLN A 48 3.51 -6.35 -21.58
CA GLN A 48 4.29 -7.50 -21.08
C GLN A 48 5.80 -7.32 -21.14
N ASP A 49 6.32 -6.72 -22.21
CA ASP A 49 7.75 -6.44 -22.34
C ASP A 49 8.21 -5.40 -21.32
N LEU A 50 7.41 -4.37 -21.10
CA LEU A 50 7.64 -3.36 -20.07
C LEU A 50 7.67 -4.02 -18.69
N ILE A 51 6.64 -4.82 -18.36
CA ILE A 51 6.54 -5.57 -17.10
C ILE A 51 7.78 -6.42 -16.84
N THR A 52 8.24 -7.13 -17.86
CA THR A 52 9.42 -8.01 -17.73
C THR A 52 10.70 -7.21 -17.49
N LYS A 53 10.90 -6.12 -18.23
CA LYS A 53 12.04 -5.22 -18.01
C LYS A 53 12.03 -4.61 -16.62
N LEU A 54 10.86 -4.16 -16.17
CA LEU A 54 10.64 -3.59 -14.83
C LEU A 54 10.93 -4.58 -13.73
N ALA A 55 10.33 -5.77 -13.83
CA ALA A 55 10.54 -6.83 -12.87
C ALA A 55 12.02 -7.18 -12.73
N ASN A 56 12.73 -7.33 -13.86
CA ASN A 56 14.15 -7.65 -13.86
C ASN A 56 15.01 -6.50 -13.29
N LYS A 57 14.69 -5.24 -13.62
CA LYS A 57 15.44 -4.07 -13.12
C LYS A 57 15.22 -3.94 -11.60
N LEU A 58 13.99 -4.01 -11.13
CA LEU A 58 13.67 -3.95 -9.71
C LEU A 58 14.30 -5.11 -8.93
N GLN A 59 14.21 -6.33 -9.47
CA GLN A 59 14.82 -7.50 -8.85
C GLN A 59 16.34 -7.34 -8.72
N ARG A 60 17.03 -6.89 -9.77
CA ARG A 60 18.49 -6.61 -9.73
C ARG A 60 18.83 -5.56 -8.69
N GLN A 61 18.05 -4.48 -8.61
CA GLN A 61 18.29 -3.41 -7.64
C GLN A 61 18.03 -3.87 -6.21
N LEU A 62 16.98 -4.66 -5.98
CA LEU A 62 16.71 -5.24 -4.67
C LEU A 62 17.79 -6.24 -4.26
N MET A 63 18.23 -7.11 -5.17
CA MET A 63 19.31 -8.06 -4.90
C MET A 63 20.66 -7.37 -4.73
N ALA A 64 20.97 -6.33 -5.51
CA ALA A 64 22.23 -5.57 -5.36
C ALA A 64 22.31 -4.83 -4.01
N LYS A 65 21.16 -4.56 -3.39
CA LYS A 65 21.05 -3.89 -2.07
C LYS A 65 20.90 -4.86 -0.91
N GLN A 66 20.90 -6.16 -1.16
CA GLN A 66 21.02 -7.16 -0.10
C GLN A 66 22.37 -6.94 0.59
N ASN A 67 22.32 -6.50 1.85
CA ASN A 67 23.53 -6.41 2.64
C ASN A 67 24.06 -7.83 2.85
N ARG A 68 25.17 -8.13 2.19
CA ARG A 68 25.91 -9.34 2.43
C ARG A 68 26.56 -9.20 3.80
N SER A 69 26.15 -10.02 4.73
CA SER A 69 26.85 -10.16 6.01
C SER A 69 27.78 -11.36 5.96
N TRP A 70 28.90 -11.25 6.63
CA TRP A 70 29.79 -12.36 6.81
C TRP A 70 29.45 -13.06 8.13
N GLU A 71 29.21 -14.36 8.06
CA GLU A 71 29.21 -15.21 9.24
C GLU A 71 30.65 -15.67 9.47
N PHE A 72 31.20 -15.35 10.63
CA PHE A 72 32.58 -15.62 11.00
C PHE A 72 32.65 -16.82 11.94
N ASP A 73 33.86 -17.29 12.21
CA ASP A 73 34.12 -18.36 13.15
C ASP A 73 33.46 -19.69 12.73
N LEU A 74 33.61 -20.05 11.45
CA LEU A 74 33.13 -21.30 10.88
C LEU A 74 34.30 -22.29 10.69
N GLU A 75 33.95 -23.58 10.64
CA GLU A 75 34.89 -24.70 10.35
C GLU A 75 35.14 -24.85 8.84
N GLU A 76 34.19 -24.38 7.99
CA GLU A 76 34.26 -24.48 6.53
C GLU A 76 33.84 -23.16 5.87
N GLY A 77 34.46 -22.80 4.74
CA GLY A 77 34.10 -21.62 3.94
C GLY A 77 35.30 -20.92 3.33
N LEU A 78 35.22 -19.61 3.17
CA LEU A 78 36.31 -18.73 2.75
C LEU A 78 37.22 -18.46 3.96
N LEU A 79 38.53 -18.62 3.78
CA LEU A 79 39.50 -18.33 4.83
C LEU A 79 39.45 -16.85 5.21
N ASP A 80 39.30 -16.56 6.50
CA ASP A 80 39.42 -15.19 7.04
C ASP A 80 40.86 -14.87 7.39
N SER A 81 41.53 -14.13 6.51
CA SER A 81 42.94 -13.76 6.67
C SER A 81 43.22 -12.98 7.95
N SER A 82 42.23 -12.29 8.53
CA SER A 82 42.38 -11.56 9.77
C SER A 82 42.54 -12.49 11.01
N LYS A 83 42.11 -13.76 10.87
CA LYS A 83 42.11 -14.76 11.95
C LYS A 83 43.22 -15.81 11.81
N LEU A 84 44.05 -15.73 10.77
CA LEU A 84 45.20 -16.61 10.59
C LEU A 84 46.17 -16.67 11.80
N PRO A 85 46.42 -15.58 12.55
CA PRO A 85 47.25 -15.66 13.75
C PRO A 85 46.68 -16.61 14.83
N ARG A 86 45.35 -16.84 14.85
CA ARG A 86 44.73 -17.79 15.80
C ARG A 86 45.12 -19.22 15.54
N ILE A 87 45.25 -19.62 14.27
CA ILE A 87 45.62 -20.99 13.87
C ILE A 87 47.05 -21.33 14.35
N ILE A 88 47.91 -20.28 14.39
CA ILE A 88 49.31 -20.46 14.85
C ILE A 88 49.35 -20.61 16.37
N ILE A 89 48.45 -19.92 17.07
CA ILE A 89 48.44 -19.93 18.57
C ILE A 89 47.70 -21.15 19.10
N ASP A 90 46.59 -21.54 18.46
CA ASP A 90 45.78 -22.69 18.85
C ASP A 90 45.37 -23.54 17.61
N PRO A 91 46.18 -24.50 17.19
CA PRO A 91 45.91 -25.33 16.01
C PRO A 91 44.68 -26.23 16.10
N TYR A 92 44.17 -26.45 17.33
CA TYR A 92 42.98 -27.26 17.55
C TYR A 92 41.66 -26.53 17.39
N ASN A 93 41.72 -25.18 17.32
CA ASN A 93 40.54 -24.33 17.20
C ASN A 93 40.50 -23.68 15.81
N SER A 94 40.09 -24.49 14.81
CA SER A 94 40.16 -24.14 13.38
C SER A 94 39.05 -23.21 12.90
N LEU A 95 38.35 -22.49 13.80
CA LEU A 95 37.29 -21.53 13.47
C LEU A 95 37.84 -20.28 12.78
N SER A 96 38.38 -20.46 11.57
CA SER A 96 39.05 -19.37 10.81
C SER A 96 38.41 -19.12 9.44
N PHE A 97 37.26 -19.72 9.21
CA PHE A 97 36.55 -19.53 7.96
C PHE A 97 35.37 -18.58 8.16
N LYS A 98 35.02 -17.90 7.08
CA LYS A 98 33.84 -17.05 6.95
C LYS A 98 33.00 -17.47 5.76
N LYS A 99 31.71 -17.37 5.90
CA LYS A 99 30.73 -17.64 4.84
C LYS A 99 29.89 -16.40 4.58
N GLU A 100 29.67 -16.10 3.33
CA GLU A 100 28.74 -15.06 2.96
C GLU A 100 27.32 -15.51 3.31
N LYS A 101 26.68 -14.76 4.20
CA LYS A 101 25.28 -15.00 4.57
C LYS A 101 24.43 -14.00 3.82
N ASP A 102 23.60 -14.48 2.91
CA ASP A 102 22.56 -13.67 2.33
C ASP A 102 21.61 -13.26 3.46
N LEU A 103 21.63 -12.00 3.83
CA LEU A 103 20.58 -11.44 4.67
C LEU A 103 19.33 -11.43 3.81
N ASP A 104 18.44 -12.37 4.09
CA ASP A 104 17.14 -12.40 3.46
C ASP A 104 16.48 -11.03 3.60
N PHE A 105 15.93 -10.51 2.52
CA PHE A 105 15.03 -9.35 2.48
C PHE A 105 13.71 -9.67 3.23
N LYS A 106 13.82 -10.51 4.24
CA LYS A 106 12.78 -11.39 4.79
C LYS A 106 11.63 -10.67 5.39
N ASP A 107 11.78 -9.43 5.82
CA ASP A 107 10.80 -8.90 6.75
C ASP A 107 10.21 -7.57 6.29
N THR A 108 9.91 -7.48 5.00
CA THR A 108 9.25 -6.30 4.43
C THR A 108 7.85 -6.65 3.96
N ILE A 109 6.90 -5.82 4.33
CA ILE A 109 5.53 -5.85 3.81
C ILE A 109 5.19 -4.52 3.13
N VAL A 110 4.59 -4.62 1.96
CA VAL A 110 4.05 -3.48 1.20
C VAL A 110 2.54 -3.62 1.11
N THR A 111 1.82 -2.65 1.63
CA THR A 111 0.36 -2.55 1.44
C THR A 111 0.07 -1.52 0.37
N LEU A 112 -0.57 -1.94 -0.71
CA LEU A 112 -1.10 -1.08 -1.76
C LEU A 112 -2.53 -0.73 -1.39
N LEU A 113 -2.81 0.55 -1.15
CA LEU A 113 -4.14 1.07 -0.87
C LEU A 113 -4.64 1.85 -2.08
N ILE A 114 -5.66 1.33 -2.74
CA ILE A 114 -6.13 1.83 -4.04
C ILE A 114 -7.46 2.55 -3.86
N ASP A 115 -7.53 3.75 -4.40
CA ASP A 115 -8.73 4.54 -4.49
C ASP A 115 -9.68 3.94 -5.54
N ASN A 116 -10.87 3.55 -5.10
CA ASN A 116 -11.96 3.07 -5.93
C ASN A 116 -13.08 4.13 -6.00
N SER A 117 -12.72 5.40 -6.15
CA SER A 117 -13.67 6.50 -6.31
C SER A 117 -14.15 6.66 -7.75
N GLY A 118 -15.21 7.43 -7.92
CA GLY A 118 -15.80 7.71 -9.23
C GLY A 118 -14.89 8.50 -10.16
N SER A 119 -13.99 9.34 -9.63
CA SER A 119 -12.98 10.08 -10.39
C SER A 119 -11.94 9.14 -11.03
N MET A 120 -11.67 8.01 -10.40
CA MET A 120 -10.79 6.96 -10.94
C MET A 120 -11.38 6.22 -12.14
N ARG A 121 -12.65 6.44 -12.50
CA ARG A 121 -13.33 5.71 -13.59
C ARG A 121 -12.56 5.80 -14.92
N GLY A 122 -12.51 4.69 -15.63
CA GLY A 122 -11.89 4.60 -16.96
C GLY A 122 -10.37 4.38 -16.89
N ARG A 123 -9.61 5.27 -17.51
CA ARG A 123 -8.15 5.11 -17.61
C ARG A 123 -7.41 5.09 -16.26
N PRO A 124 -7.73 5.95 -15.27
CA PRO A 124 -7.00 5.95 -14.00
C PRO A 124 -7.08 4.62 -13.24
N ILE A 125 -8.27 4.06 -13.07
CA ILE A 125 -8.42 2.77 -12.35
C ILE A 125 -7.75 1.61 -13.09
N THR A 126 -7.74 1.66 -14.42
CA THR A 126 -7.02 0.69 -15.23
C THR A 126 -5.52 0.75 -14.99
N ILE A 127 -4.95 1.96 -14.97
CA ILE A 127 -3.54 2.18 -14.64
C ILE A 127 -3.26 1.68 -13.22
N ALA A 128 -4.10 2.01 -12.25
CA ALA A 128 -3.96 1.54 -10.87
C ALA A 128 -3.97 0.00 -10.78
N ALA A 129 -4.88 -0.67 -11.48
CA ALA A 129 -4.96 -2.13 -11.50
C ALA A 129 -3.73 -2.79 -12.14
N ILE A 130 -3.24 -2.22 -13.24
CA ILE A 130 -2.00 -2.65 -13.90
C ILE A 130 -0.80 -2.46 -12.96
N CYS A 131 -0.68 -1.30 -12.30
CA CYS A 131 0.34 -1.02 -11.30
C CYS A 131 0.34 -2.05 -10.19
N ALA A 132 -0.83 -2.32 -9.61
CA ALA A 132 -0.99 -3.27 -8.52
C ALA A 132 -0.59 -4.70 -8.94
N ASP A 133 -0.97 -5.12 -10.15
CA ASP A 133 -0.60 -6.44 -10.68
C ASP A 133 0.91 -6.56 -10.88
N ILE A 134 1.54 -5.58 -11.50
CA ILE A 134 2.99 -5.54 -11.75
C ILE A 134 3.76 -5.55 -10.44
N LEU A 135 3.41 -4.64 -9.52
CA LEU A 135 4.06 -4.52 -8.23
C LEU A 135 3.95 -5.80 -7.41
N SER A 136 2.74 -6.35 -7.31
CA SER A 136 2.53 -7.57 -6.55
C SER A 136 3.36 -8.73 -7.08
N ARG A 137 3.39 -8.92 -8.41
CA ARG A 137 4.20 -9.97 -9.05
C ARG A 137 5.69 -9.79 -8.81
N THR A 138 6.17 -8.56 -8.93
CA THR A 138 7.60 -8.24 -8.84
C THR A 138 8.09 -8.33 -7.39
N LEU A 139 7.36 -7.74 -6.47
CA LEU A 139 7.72 -7.75 -5.05
C LEU A 139 7.69 -9.15 -4.45
N GLU A 140 6.69 -9.99 -4.82
CA GLU A 140 6.66 -11.38 -4.37
C GLU A 140 7.85 -12.21 -4.89
N ARG A 141 8.34 -11.94 -6.11
CA ARG A 141 9.58 -12.58 -6.61
C ARG A 141 10.80 -12.22 -5.78
N CYS A 142 10.77 -11.06 -5.13
CA CYS A 142 11.82 -10.58 -4.23
C CYS A 142 11.57 -10.97 -2.77
N SER A 143 10.66 -11.93 -2.50
CA SER A 143 10.28 -12.37 -1.16
C SER A 143 9.68 -11.29 -0.27
N VAL A 144 9.17 -10.19 -0.85
CA VAL A 144 8.43 -9.13 -0.15
C VAL A 144 6.96 -9.52 -0.08
N LYS A 145 6.36 -9.43 1.10
CA LYS A 145 4.92 -9.65 1.26
C LYS A 145 4.14 -8.45 0.72
N VAL A 146 3.08 -8.73 -0.03
CA VAL A 146 2.25 -7.68 -0.63
C VAL A 146 0.80 -7.87 -0.24
N GLU A 147 0.19 -6.82 0.28
CA GLU A 147 -1.24 -6.72 0.53
C GLU A 147 -1.86 -5.71 -0.43
N ILE A 148 -3.03 -5.99 -1.00
CA ILE A 148 -3.73 -5.09 -1.92
C ILE A 148 -5.11 -4.82 -1.36
N LEU A 149 -5.34 -3.55 -1.04
CA LEU A 149 -6.56 -3.04 -0.44
C LEU A 149 -7.20 -2.00 -1.36
N GLY A 150 -8.52 -1.88 -1.29
CA GLY A 150 -9.24 -0.82 -1.96
C GLY A 150 -10.19 -0.11 -0.99
N PHE A 151 -10.55 1.11 -1.30
CA PHE A 151 -11.50 1.87 -0.51
C PHE A 151 -12.44 2.70 -1.39
N THR A 152 -13.68 2.77 -0.95
CA THR A 152 -14.74 3.58 -1.55
C THR A 152 -15.87 3.74 -0.53
N THR A 153 -16.96 4.38 -0.90
CA THR A 153 -18.21 4.39 -0.14
C THR A 153 -19.20 3.35 -0.68
N LYS A 154 -20.18 2.95 0.11
CA LYS A 154 -21.23 2.00 -0.34
C LYS A 154 -22.20 2.65 -1.29
N ASN A 155 -22.51 3.92 -1.07
CA ASN A 155 -23.52 4.66 -1.79
C ASN A 155 -22.99 6.03 -2.26
N TRP A 156 -23.61 6.56 -3.30
CA TRP A 156 -23.43 7.94 -3.70
C TRP A 156 -24.20 8.87 -2.77
N LYS A 157 -23.61 10.01 -2.39
CA LYS A 157 -24.27 11.09 -1.63
C LYS A 157 -24.88 10.65 -0.29
N GLY A 158 -24.17 9.78 0.41
CA GLY A 158 -24.57 9.22 1.70
C GLY A 158 -25.29 7.89 1.58
N GLY A 159 -25.46 7.22 2.69
CA GLY A 159 -26.09 5.92 2.78
C GLY A 159 -27.04 5.86 3.98
N LYS A 160 -27.03 4.73 4.68
CA LYS A 160 -27.83 4.54 5.90
C LYS A 160 -27.44 5.53 7.00
N SER A 161 -26.15 5.86 7.11
CA SER A 161 -25.64 6.90 8.04
C SER A 161 -26.35 8.24 7.83
N ARG A 162 -26.53 8.67 6.59
CA ARG A 162 -27.23 9.92 6.28
C ARG A 162 -28.73 9.81 6.56
N GLN A 163 -29.35 8.68 6.28
CA GLN A 163 -30.76 8.43 6.59
C GLN A 163 -31.00 8.51 8.10
N GLU A 164 -30.13 7.89 8.88
CA GLU A 164 -30.22 7.93 10.34
C GLU A 164 -30.01 9.32 10.90
N TRP A 165 -29.07 10.11 10.36
CA TRP A 165 -28.88 11.50 10.73
C TRP A 165 -30.13 12.35 10.44
N ASN A 166 -30.78 12.12 9.29
CA ASN A 166 -32.03 12.80 8.96
C ASN A 166 -33.14 12.46 9.96
N ARG A 167 -33.21 11.17 10.39
CA ARG A 167 -34.18 10.68 11.38
C ARG A 167 -33.98 11.31 12.76
N LEU A 168 -32.73 11.53 13.15
CA LEU A 168 -32.35 12.10 14.45
C LEU A 168 -32.38 13.62 14.51
N GLY A 169 -32.97 14.28 13.52
CA GLY A 169 -33.21 15.73 13.53
C GLY A 169 -32.04 16.58 13.05
N LYS A 170 -31.14 16.03 12.24
CA LYS A 170 -30.09 16.79 11.52
C LYS A 170 -29.19 17.61 12.45
N THR A 171 -28.54 16.94 13.39
CA THR A 171 -27.58 17.59 14.29
C THR A 171 -26.50 18.38 13.54
N LYS A 172 -26.10 19.53 14.09
CA LYS A 172 -25.04 20.38 13.49
C LYS A 172 -23.68 19.68 13.59
N ASN A 173 -22.88 19.80 12.52
CA ASN A 173 -21.52 19.23 12.43
C ASN A 173 -21.48 17.74 12.82
N PRO A 174 -22.19 16.89 12.12
CA PRO A 174 -22.27 15.46 12.46
C PRO A 174 -20.95 14.72 12.22
N GLY A 175 -20.08 15.28 11.37
CA GLY A 175 -18.90 14.58 10.90
C GLY A 175 -19.16 13.76 9.62
N ARG A 176 -18.50 12.64 9.44
CA ARG A 176 -18.69 11.77 8.29
C ARG A 176 -20.12 11.20 8.25
N LEU A 177 -20.82 11.34 7.11
CA LEU A 177 -22.21 10.91 6.89
C LEU A 177 -22.39 9.90 5.76
N ASN A 178 -21.36 9.18 5.38
CA ASN A 178 -21.46 8.11 4.38
C ASN A 178 -21.04 6.77 4.98
N ASP A 179 -21.48 5.68 4.36
CA ASP A 179 -21.12 4.31 4.76
C ASP A 179 -19.87 3.89 3.99
N LEU A 180 -18.82 3.48 4.68
CA LEU A 180 -17.56 3.08 4.06
C LEU A 180 -17.63 1.65 3.52
N ARG A 181 -16.92 1.42 2.43
CA ARG A 181 -16.60 0.08 1.93
C ARG A 181 -15.11 -0.05 1.73
N HIS A 182 -14.49 -0.86 2.55
CA HIS A 182 -13.10 -1.26 2.43
C HIS A 182 -13.03 -2.65 1.79
N ILE A 183 -12.20 -2.81 0.77
CA ILE A 183 -12.12 -4.02 -0.03
C ILE A 183 -10.75 -4.65 0.14
N ILE A 184 -10.71 -5.96 0.38
CA ILE A 184 -9.47 -6.73 0.42
C ILE A 184 -9.39 -7.51 -0.90
N TYR A 185 -8.55 -7.05 -1.82
CA TYR A 185 -8.28 -7.73 -3.09
C TYR A 185 -7.29 -8.88 -2.90
N LYS A 186 -6.26 -8.65 -2.08
CA LYS A 186 -5.23 -9.63 -1.75
C LYS A 186 -4.76 -9.45 -0.32
N GLY A 187 -4.84 -10.50 0.48
CA GLY A 187 -4.25 -10.52 1.82
C GLY A 187 -2.73 -10.65 1.76
N ALA A 188 -2.04 -10.20 2.80
CA ALA A 188 -0.58 -10.22 2.89
C ALA A 188 0.02 -11.63 2.79
N ASP A 189 -0.66 -12.63 3.33
CA ASP A 189 -0.21 -14.02 3.37
C ASP A 189 -0.72 -14.86 2.18
N SER A 190 -1.54 -14.27 1.30
CA SER A 190 -2.02 -14.92 0.07
C SER A 190 -1.03 -14.70 -1.07
N HIS A 191 -0.77 -15.74 -1.88
CA HIS A 191 0.06 -15.59 -3.07
C HIS A 191 -0.70 -14.85 -4.19
N TRP A 192 0.04 -14.05 -4.98
CA TRP A 192 -0.52 -13.33 -6.13
C TRP A 192 -1.29 -14.25 -7.09
N ARG A 193 -0.76 -15.44 -7.37
CA ARG A 193 -1.42 -16.40 -8.28
C ARG A 193 -2.84 -16.77 -7.86
N GLN A 194 -3.10 -16.85 -6.57
CA GLN A 194 -4.42 -17.17 -6.02
C GLN A 194 -5.37 -15.95 -6.10
N SER A 195 -4.83 -14.76 -5.84
CA SER A 195 -5.62 -13.53 -5.71
C SER A 195 -5.71 -12.71 -6.99
N LYS A 196 -4.93 -13.04 -8.05
CA LYS A 196 -4.88 -12.25 -9.30
C LYS A 196 -6.24 -12.02 -9.94
N LYS A 197 -7.17 -12.98 -9.82
CA LYS A 197 -8.52 -12.85 -10.36
C LYS A 197 -9.28 -11.67 -9.72
N ASN A 198 -9.06 -11.43 -8.45
CA ASN A 198 -9.75 -10.40 -7.68
C ASN A 198 -9.40 -8.97 -8.15
N LEU A 199 -8.18 -8.77 -8.72
CA LEU A 199 -7.77 -7.47 -9.24
C LEU A 199 -8.62 -7.00 -10.42
N GLY A 200 -9.21 -7.93 -11.19
CA GLY A 200 -10.14 -7.59 -12.25
C GLY A 200 -11.37 -6.81 -11.76
N LEU A 201 -11.79 -7.06 -10.52
CA LEU A 201 -12.95 -6.39 -9.92
C LEU A 201 -12.77 -4.86 -9.78
N MET A 202 -11.52 -4.34 -9.78
CA MET A 202 -11.26 -2.91 -9.80
C MET A 202 -11.86 -2.22 -11.02
N LEU A 203 -12.01 -2.94 -12.14
CA LEU A 203 -12.60 -2.42 -13.37
C LEU A 203 -14.13 -2.39 -13.34
N LYS A 204 -14.77 -2.88 -12.26
CA LYS A 204 -16.23 -2.86 -12.14
C LYS A 204 -16.72 -1.46 -11.78
N GLU A 205 -17.30 -0.77 -12.77
CA GLU A 205 -17.79 0.60 -12.61
C GLU A 205 -18.81 0.77 -11.48
N GLY A 206 -19.64 -0.22 -11.22
CA GLY A 206 -20.63 -0.20 -10.15
C GLY A 206 -20.05 -0.11 -8.73
N LEU A 207 -18.77 -0.45 -8.54
CA LEU A 207 -18.07 -0.33 -7.26
C LEU A 207 -17.51 1.07 -7.03
N LEU A 208 -17.25 1.83 -8.06
CA LEU A 208 -16.63 3.15 -7.96
C LEU A 208 -17.65 4.17 -7.47
N LYS A 209 -17.39 4.74 -6.27
CA LYS A 209 -18.26 5.71 -5.58
C LYS A 209 -17.46 6.93 -5.11
N GLU A 210 -17.70 7.40 -3.90
CA GLU A 210 -16.98 8.51 -3.28
C GLU A 210 -15.79 8.02 -2.46
N ASN A 211 -14.88 8.90 -2.07
CA ASN A 211 -13.66 8.55 -1.36
C ASN A 211 -13.47 9.32 -0.06
N ILE A 212 -13.11 8.61 1.01
CA ILE A 212 -12.76 9.15 2.32
C ILE A 212 -11.39 8.62 2.71
N ASP A 213 -10.35 9.22 2.13
CA ASP A 213 -8.95 8.75 2.17
C ASP A 213 -8.40 8.65 3.59
N GLY A 214 -8.71 9.62 4.45
CA GLY A 214 -8.16 9.63 5.81
C GLY A 214 -8.54 8.38 6.62
N GLU A 215 -9.82 7.97 6.59
CA GLU A 215 -10.25 6.75 7.28
C GLU A 215 -9.69 5.49 6.61
N ALA A 216 -9.60 5.48 5.29
CA ALA A 216 -9.01 4.37 4.54
C ALA A 216 -7.52 4.16 4.87
N ILE A 217 -6.74 5.24 4.93
CA ILE A 217 -5.34 5.21 5.34
C ILE A 217 -5.20 4.73 6.78
N THR A 218 -6.07 5.22 7.69
CA THR A 218 -6.09 4.76 9.08
C THR A 218 -6.36 3.27 9.19
N TRP A 219 -7.31 2.76 8.40
CA TRP A 219 -7.63 1.34 8.35
C TRP A 219 -6.45 0.50 7.85
N ALA A 220 -5.82 0.88 6.72
CA ALA A 220 -4.65 0.21 6.18
C ALA A 220 -3.45 0.27 7.15
N PHE A 221 -3.21 1.42 7.77
CA PHE A 221 -2.18 1.60 8.78
C PHE A 221 -2.37 0.67 9.99
N ASN A 222 -3.59 0.56 10.50
CA ASN A 222 -3.90 -0.33 11.63
C ASN A 222 -3.71 -1.81 11.27
N ARG A 223 -3.92 -2.20 10.01
CA ARG A 223 -3.61 -3.54 9.52
C ARG A 223 -2.10 -3.79 9.50
N LEU A 224 -1.33 -2.86 8.93
CA LEU A 224 0.13 -2.91 8.90
C LEU A 224 0.76 -2.93 10.29
N LYS A 225 0.24 -2.13 11.22
CA LYS A 225 0.74 -2.08 12.61
C LYS A 225 0.67 -3.44 13.31
N LYS A 226 -0.34 -4.26 12.99
CA LYS A 226 -0.50 -5.61 13.57
C LYS A 226 0.45 -6.64 12.96
N ARG A 227 1.15 -6.32 11.91
CA ARG A 227 2.09 -7.23 11.23
C ARG A 227 3.41 -7.31 11.99
N LYS A 228 4.08 -8.48 11.84
CA LYS A 228 5.35 -8.77 12.53
C LYS A 228 6.57 -8.34 11.73
N GLU A 229 6.37 -8.05 10.44
CA GLU A 229 7.45 -7.63 9.54
C GLU A 229 8.14 -6.37 10.06
N GLU A 230 9.46 -6.32 9.99
CA GLU A 230 10.27 -5.21 10.48
C GLU A 230 10.01 -3.93 9.68
N ARG A 231 9.95 -4.06 8.37
CA ARG A 231 9.73 -2.94 7.49
C ARG A 231 8.32 -2.94 6.91
N LYS A 232 7.63 -1.84 7.09
CA LYS A 232 6.23 -1.67 6.71
C LYS A 232 6.07 -0.46 5.81
N ILE A 233 5.62 -0.69 4.60
CA ILE A 233 5.43 0.36 3.59
C ILE A 233 3.96 0.41 3.21
N LEU A 234 3.35 1.59 3.34
CA LEU A 234 2.01 1.90 2.87
C LEU A 234 2.10 2.74 1.60
N MET A 235 1.63 2.18 0.50
CA MET A 235 1.61 2.86 -0.80
C MET A 235 0.17 3.18 -1.17
N VAL A 236 -0.17 4.45 -1.25
CA VAL A 236 -1.50 4.94 -1.59
C VAL A 236 -1.54 5.29 -3.07
N ILE A 237 -2.51 4.76 -3.79
CA ILE A 237 -2.74 5.04 -5.22
C ILE A 237 -4.08 5.77 -5.32
N SER A 238 -4.05 7.05 -5.67
CA SER A 238 -5.23 7.91 -5.75
C SER A 238 -5.06 8.94 -6.86
N ASP A 239 -6.16 9.52 -7.32
CA ASP A 239 -6.16 10.57 -8.33
C ASP A 239 -6.28 11.99 -7.76
N GLY A 240 -6.36 12.15 -6.43
CA GLY A 240 -6.38 13.51 -5.89
C GLY A 240 -6.97 13.68 -4.50
N ALA A 241 -7.97 14.57 -4.40
CA ALA A 241 -8.54 15.01 -3.14
C ALA A 241 -9.64 14.08 -2.65
N PRO A 242 -9.81 13.93 -1.32
CA PRO A 242 -10.95 13.22 -0.75
C PRO A 242 -12.26 13.99 -1.03
N VAL A 243 -13.24 13.29 -1.60
CA VAL A 243 -14.54 13.88 -1.94
C VAL A 243 -15.67 12.96 -1.48
N ASP A 244 -16.51 13.48 -0.59
CA ASP A 244 -17.78 12.87 -0.20
C ASP A 244 -18.83 13.97 -0.04
N ASP A 245 -19.75 14.06 -0.99
CA ASP A 245 -20.77 15.11 -1.06
C ASP A 245 -21.63 15.14 0.20
N SER A 246 -21.95 14.00 0.76
CA SER A 246 -22.81 13.91 1.93
C SER A 246 -22.16 14.52 3.18
N THR A 247 -20.87 14.28 3.36
CA THR A 247 -20.09 14.81 4.47
C THR A 247 -19.77 16.29 4.25
N LEU A 248 -19.34 16.68 3.05
CA LEU A 248 -18.93 18.05 2.75
C LEU A 248 -20.13 19.03 2.76
N SER A 249 -21.35 18.56 2.47
CA SER A 249 -22.56 19.41 2.50
C SER A 249 -22.95 19.90 3.89
N VAL A 250 -22.48 19.25 4.95
CA VAL A 250 -22.89 19.51 6.35
C VAL A 250 -21.74 19.83 7.29
N ASN A 251 -20.51 19.79 6.79
CA ASN A 251 -19.30 20.14 7.50
C ASN A 251 -18.53 21.23 6.72
N SER A 252 -17.36 21.66 7.20
CA SER A 252 -16.51 22.57 6.43
C SER A 252 -16.00 21.91 5.15
N GLY A 253 -15.88 22.69 4.07
CA GLY A 253 -15.43 22.16 2.77
C GLY A 253 -14.03 21.52 2.78
N ASP A 254 -13.22 21.85 3.77
CA ASP A 254 -11.87 21.31 3.99
C ASP A 254 -11.81 20.18 5.03
N PHE A 255 -12.96 19.71 5.52
CA PHE A 255 -13.06 18.74 6.61
C PHE A 255 -12.32 17.44 6.33
N LEU A 256 -12.54 16.84 5.16
CA LEU A 256 -11.88 15.59 4.75
C LEU A 256 -10.39 15.79 4.46
N GLU A 257 -10.04 16.92 3.82
CA GLU A 257 -8.66 17.27 3.50
C GLU A 257 -7.82 17.50 4.76
N LYS A 258 -8.35 18.21 5.74
CA LYS A 258 -7.69 18.41 7.04
C LYS A 258 -7.43 17.10 7.75
N ASN A 259 -8.40 16.18 7.72
CA ASN A 259 -8.24 14.85 8.30
C ASN A 259 -7.13 14.05 7.59
N LEU A 260 -7.14 14.02 6.25
CA LEU A 260 -6.11 13.37 5.45
C LEU A 260 -4.72 13.89 5.81
N LYS A 261 -4.50 15.21 5.76
CA LYS A 261 -3.23 15.85 6.10
C LYS A 261 -2.75 15.50 7.52
N LYS A 262 -3.68 15.46 8.47
CA LYS A 262 -3.36 15.13 9.87
C LYS A 262 -2.88 13.69 10.01
N ILE A 263 -3.56 12.73 9.37
CA ILE A 263 -3.22 11.31 9.42
C ILE A 263 -1.90 11.04 8.73
N VAL A 264 -1.70 11.60 7.53
CA VAL A 264 -0.43 11.45 6.79
C VAL A 264 0.74 12.01 7.60
N LYS A 265 0.62 13.22 8.15
CA LYS A 265 1.66 13.80 9.03
C LYS A 265 1.93 12.95 10.27
N PHE A 266 0.90 12.33 10.84
CA PHE A 266 1.09 11.43 11.98
C PHE A 266 1.90 10.20 11.57
N ILE A 267 1.56 9.56 10.45
CA ILE A 267 2.27 8.38 9.97
C ILE A 267 3.73 8.73 9.62
N GLU A 268 3.95 9.82 8.87
CA GLU A 268 5.28 10.24 8.44
C GLU A 268 6.23 10.62 9.60
N ASN A 269 5.70 11.19 10.69
CA ASN A 269 6.55 11.75 11.74
C ASN A 269 6.57 10.93 13.04
N LYS A 270 5.57 10.06 13.27
CA LYS A 270 5.36 9.39 14.55
C LYS A 270 5.19 7.87 14.44
N SER A 271 5.38 7.29 13.27
CA SER A 271 5.27 5.85 13.09
C SER A 271 6.47 5.26 12.37
N GLU A 272 6.64 3.95 12.50
CA GLU A 272 7.64 3.15 11.79
C GLU A 272 7.18 2.80 10.36
N VAL A 273 5.92 3.10 10.01
CA VAL A 273 5.38 2.81 8.68
C VAL A 273 5.80 3.91 7.73
N GLU A 274 6.46 3.52 6.65
CA GLU A 274 6.78 4.44 5.56
C GLU A 274 5.54 4.62 4.67
N ILE A 275 5.15 5.87 4.42
CA ILE A 275 4.04 6.17 3.51
C ILE A 275 4.56 6.80 2.22
N LEU A 276 4.03 6.33 1.09
CA LEU A 276 4.30 6.82 -0.26
C LEU A 276 2.99 6.95 -1.00
N ALA A 277 2.82 8.00 -1.78
CA ALA A 277 1.64 8.17 -2.63
C ALA A 277 2.00 8.16 -4.12
N ILE A 278 1.13 7.55 -4.90
CA ILE A 278 1.16 7.54 -6.36
C ILE A 278 -0.09 8.27 -6.85
N GLY A 279 0.09 9.46 -7.41
CA GLY A 279 -0.97 10.24 -8.03
C GLY A 279 -1.15 9.85 -9.49
N ILE A 280 -2.34 9.42 -9.88
CA ILE A 280 -2.65 9.09 -11.26
C ILE A 280 -3.29 10.30 -11.93
N GLY A 281 -2.57 10.90 -12.90
CA GLY A 281 -3.02 12.11 -13.60
C GLY A 281 -2.90 13.39 -12.79
N HIS A 282 -2.94 13.33 -11.47
CA HIS A 282 -2.90 14.48 -10.58
C HIS A 282 -1.68 14.46 -9.64
N ASP A 283 -1.27 15.63 -9.19
CA ASP A 283 -0.17 15.77 -8.22
C ASP A 283 -0.74 15.69 -6.79
N VAL A 284 -0.26 14.69 -6.04
CA VAL A 284 -0.64 14.46 -4.65
C VAL A 284 0.42 14.95 -3.64
N SER A 285 1.47 15.63 -4.10
CA SER A 285 2.57 16.17 -3.26
C SER A 285 2.09 17.14 -2.18
N ARG A 286 0.92 17.76 -2.37
CA ARG A 286 0.31 18.65 -1.35
C ARG A 286 -0.13 17.90 -0.08
N TYR A 287 -0.26 16.57 -0.14
CA TYR A 287 -0.68 15.73 0.98
C TYR A 287 0.45 14.89 1.54
N TYR A 288 1.38 14.42 0.69
CA TYR A 288 2.41 13.46 1.03
C TYR A 288 3.80 14.01 0.73
N LYS A 289 4.77 13.79 1.63
CA LYS A 289 6.18 14.18 1.42
C LYS A 289 6.85 13.35 0.32
N LYS A 290 6.51 12.05 0.27
CA LYS A 290 6.95 11.14 -0.77
C LYS A 290 5.78 10.91 -1.72
N ALA A 291 5.74 11.64 -2.81
CA ALA A 291 4.69 11.56 -3.82
C ALA A 291 5.31 11.35 -5.21
N ILE A 292 4.65 10.54 -6.01
CA ILE A 292 5.01 10.25 -7.39
C ILE A 292 3.78 10.58 -8.24
N LYS A 293 3.94 11.30 -9.32
CA LYS A 293 2.88 11.51 -10.30
C LYS A 293 3.13 10.59 -11.50
N ILE A 294 2.08 9.89 -11.93
CA ILE A 294 2.09 9.01 -13.09
C ILE A 294 0.96 9.42 -14.00
N SER A 295 1.27 9.76 -15.23
CA SER A 295 0.29 10.13 -16.26
C SER A 295 0.02 8.98 -17.23
N ASP A 296 1.00 8.10 -17.44
CA ASP A 296 0.90 6.93 -18.30
C ASP A 296 1.56 5.68 -17.69
N VAL A 297 1.10 4.50 -18.12
CA VAL A 297 1.68 3.21 -17.70
C VAL A 297 3.17 3.09 -18.08
N GLN A 298 3.61 3.75 -19.16
CA GLN A 298 5.00 3.75 -19.58
C GLN A 298 5.92 4.48 -18.60
N GLU A 299 5.44 5.60 -18.02
CA GLU A 299 6.17 6.34 -16.97
C GLU A 299 6.29 5.53 -15.67
N LEU A 300 5.30 4.66 -15.43
CA LEU A 300 5.30 3.76 -14.28
C LEU A 300 6.61 3.00 -14.14
N GLY A 301 7.15 2.58 -15.28
CA GLY A 301 8.34 1.78 -15.33
C GLY A 301 9.57 2.42 -14.72
N ASP A 302 9.91 3.56 -15.19
CA ASP A 302 11.17 4.21 -14.82
C ASP A 302 11.04 4.93 -13.48
N VAL A 303 9.95 5.66 -13.28
CA VAL A 303 9.71 6.44 -12.05
C VAL A 303 9.50 5.53 -10.83
N MET A 304 8.73 4.45 -10.98
CA MET A 304 8.50 3.52 -9.87
C MET A 304 9.74 2.75 -9.47
N ILE A 305 10.58 2.35 -10.44
CA ILE A 305 11.80 1.62 -10.11
C ILE A 305 12.75 2.49 -9.30
N ASP A 306 12.97 3.73 -9.72
CA ASP A 306 13.88 4.63 -9.04
C ASP A 306 13.36 4.98 -7.63
N GLN A 307 12.06 5.20 -7.47
CA GLN A 307 11.46 5.50 -6.18
C GLN A 307 11.36 4.26 -5.28
N LEU A 308 10.96 3.11 -5.80
CA LEU A 308 10.96 1.86 -5.03
C LEU A 308 12.38 1.46 -4.64
N SER A 309 13.33 1.61 -5.56
CA SER A 309 14.73 1.41 -5.29
C SER A 309 15.23 2.34 -4.17
N GLY A 310 14.86 3.62 -4.20
CA GLY A 310 15.14 4.57 -3.12
C GLY A 310 14.44 4.25 -1.79
N LEU A 311 13.22 3.67 -1.84
CA LEU A 311 12.54 3.18 -0.65
C LEU A 311 13.28 2.02 0.02
N PHE A 312 13.90 1.15 -0.78
CA PHE A 312 14.68 0.03 -0.27
C PHE A 312 16.14 0.40 0.05
N GLU A 313 16.55 1.66 -0.16
CA GLU A 313 17.81 2.16 0.36
C GLU A 313 17.76 2.20 1.89
N ASN A 314 18.63 1.43 2.54
CA ASN A 314 18.81 1.52 3.97
C ASN A 314 19.17 2.98 4.31
N LYS A 315 18.32 3.66 5.06
CA LYS A 315 18.79 4.78 5.88
C LYS A 315 19.85 4.20 6.79
N LYS A 316 21.13 4.41 6.51
CA LYS A 316 22.18 4.26 7.53
C LYS A 316 21.72 5.13 8.69
N LEU A 317 21.34 4.48 9.78
CA LEU A 317 21.20 5.12 11.06
C LEU A 317 22.59 5.69 11.40
N HIS A 318 22.71 7.00 11.31
CA HIS A 318 23.82 7.75 11.92
C HIS A 318 23.51 7.96 13.38
#